data_76071531b888e0f5538aad7cb69f1b1b
#
_entry.id   76071531b888e0f5538aad7cb69f1b1b
#
_cell.length_a   1.000
_cell.length_b   1.000
_cell.length_c   1.000
_cell.angle_alpha   90.00
_cell.angle_beta   90.00
_cell.angle_gamma   90.00
#
_symmetry.space_group_name_H-M   'P 1'
#
loop_
_entity.id
_entity.type
_entity.pdbx_description
1 polymer ?
#
loop_
_entity_poly.entity_id
_entity_poly.type
_entity_poly.pdbx_seq_one_letter_code
_entity_poly.pdbx_strand_id
1 'polypeptide(L)'
;MCIRDSGQRADQLSVDLSPRELPAIAKALPIGDPGELLRRRPDIRAAERQLAAATANVGVATADLFPRVSLSGFLGFIAGRGSQIGSSAAQAWGVAPSISWAAFDLGSVRARLRGAEADADAALAGYEQQVLLALEESENAFSDYARAQDRLLSLLRQSTASRAAAQQAEIRYREGTADFLVLLDAERERLLAEDAQAQAEVELYRGVVAIYKALGGGWRPSA
;
A
#
# COMPACT_ATOMS: atom_id res chain seq x y z
N MET A 1 2.03 -0.68 -16.30
CA MET A 1 2.92 -1.62 -15.61
C MET A 1 4.34 -1.19 -15.88
N CYS A 2 5.12 -0.86 -14.88
CA CYS A 2 6.46 -0.33 -15.09
C CYS A 2 7.51 -1.27 -14.47
N ILE A 3 8.76 -1.12 -14.91
CA ILE A 3 9.90 -1.87 -14.40
C ILE A 3 9.95 -1.87 -12.86
N ARG A 4 9.50 -0.78 -12.24
CA ARG A 4 9.43 -0.60 -10.78
C ARG A 4 8.52 -1.62 -10.09
N ASP A 5 7.43 -2.03 -10.73
CA ASP A 5 6.42 -2.92 -10.13
C ASP A 5 6.73 -4.40 -10.39
N SER A 6 7.31 -4.69 -11.56
CA SER A 6 7.56 -6.07 -12.01
C SER A 6 9.04 -6.49 -11.90
N GLY A 7 9.96 -5.52 -11.79
CA GLY A 7 11.39 -5.77 -11.92
C GLY A 7 11.83 -6.22 -13.33
N GLN A 8 10.90 -6.26 -14.30
CA GLN A 8 11.12 -6.76 -15.66
C GLN A 8 10.94 -5.64 -16.69
N ARG A 9 11.64 -5.76 -17.81
CA ARG A 9 11.45 -4.89 -18.96
C ARG A 9 10.11 -5.20 -19.64
N ALA A 10 9.54 -4.22 -20.33
CA ALA A 10 8.23 -4.36 -20.98
C ALA A 10 8.17 -5.49 -22.03
N ASP A 11 9.30 -5.79 -22.67
CA ASP A 11 9.47 -6.87 -23.64
C ASP A 11 9.64 -8.27 -22.99
N GLN A 12 9.88 -8.34 -21.69
CA GLN A 12 10.10 -9.57 -20.92
C GLN A 12 8.94 -9.93 -20.00
N LEU A 13 7.83 -9.17 -20.07
CA LEU A 13 6.65 -9.45 -19.27
C LEU A 13 6.00 -10.77 -19.71
N SER A 14 5.81 -11.69 -18.78
CA SER A 14 5.08 -12.93 -18.98
C SER A 14 3.56 -12.75 -19.13
N VAL A 15 3.07 -11.52 -18.95
CA VAL A 15 1.65 -11.16 -19.04
C VAL A 15 1.34 -10.71 -20.46
N ASP A 16 0.39 -11.38 -21.08
CA ASP A 16 -0.16 -10.97 -22.37
C ASP A 16 -0.94 -9.66 -22.25
N LEU A 17 -0.43 -8.59 -22.85
CA LEU A 17 -1.02 -7.24 -22.87
C LEU A 17 -1.85 -6.98 -24.14
N SER A 18 -2.15 -8.00 -24.94
CA SER A 18 -3.02 -7.82 -26.11
C SER A 18 -4.39 -7.27 -25.74
N PRO A 19 -5.02 -6.44 -26.58
CA PRO A 19 -6.37 -5.95 -26.34
C PRO A 19 -7.34 -7.10 -26.11
N ARG A 20 -8.07 -7.05 -24.98
CA ARG A 20 -9.10 -8.03 -24.62
C ARG A 20 -10.36 -7.31 -24.20
N GLU A 21 -11.48 -7.99 -24.37
CA GLU A 21 -12.73 -7.53 -23.75
C GLU A 21 -12.56 -7.46 -22.24
N LEU A 22 -13.09 -6.39 -21.64
CA LEU A 22 -13.06 -6.22 -20.20
C LEU A 22 -13.91 -7.32 -19.54
N PRO A 23 -13.42 -7.97 -18.47
CA PRO A 23 -14.16 -9.00 -17.78
C PRO A 23 -15.45 -8.42 -17.17
N ALA A 24 -16.53 -9.18 -17.15
CA ALA A 24 -17.76 -8.75 -16.51
C ALA A 24 -17.50 -8.43 -15.02
N ILE A 25 -17.88 -7.23 -14.57
CA ILE A 25 -17.80 -6.86 -13.16
C ILE A 25 -18.84 -7.69 -12.40
N ALA A 26 -18.41 -8.36 -11.33
CA ALA A 26 -19.32 -9.11 -10.47
C ALA A 26 -20.41 -8.17 -9.91
N LYS A 27 -21.67 -8.61 -9.91
CA LYS A 27 -22.81 -7.81 -9.42
C LYS A 27 -22.65 -7.37 -7.96
N ALA A 28 -21.91 -8.13 -7.15
CA ALA A 28 -21.52 -7.78 -5.80
C ALA A 28 -20.02 -8.00 -5.66
N LEU A 29 -19.30 -6.96 -5.25
CA LEU A 29 -17.92 -7.12 -4.85
C LEU A 29 -17.93 -7.95 -3.55
N PRO A 30 -17.19 -9.07 -3.47
CA PRO A 30 -17.12 -9.87 -2.26
C PRO A 30 -16.25 -9.12 -1.23
N ILE A 31 -16.83 -8.13 -0.59
CA ILE A 31 -16.19 -7.33 0.45
C ILE A 31 -16.43 -8.08 1.75
N GLY A 32 -15.37 -8.59 2.38
CA GLY A 32 -15.41 -9.15 3.72
C GLY A 32 -15.62 -8.06 4.78
N ASP A 33 -15.45 -8.40 6.06
CA ASP A 33 -15.50 -7.41 7.13
C ASP A 33 -14.43 -6.34 6.90
N PRO A 34 -14.82 -5.05 6.73
CA PRO A 34 -13.88 -3.96 6.50
C PRO A 34 -12.80 -3.86 7.58
N GLY A 35 -13.15 -4.17 8.83
CA GLY A 35 -12.20 -4.15 9.94
C GLY A 35 -11.09 -5.20 9.82
N GLU A 36 -11.40 -6.40 9.34
CA GLU A 36 -10.40 -7.43 9.09
C GLU A 36 -9.51 -7.09 7.89
N LEU A 37 -10.10 -6.52 6.84
CA LEU A 37 -9.37 -6.16 5.62
C LEU A 37 -8.36 -5.04 5.89
N LEU A 38 -8.74 -4.02 6.68
CA LEU A 38 -7.84 -2.96 7.10
C LEU A 38 -6.63 -3.50 7.88
N ARG A 39 -6.81 -4.49 8.76
CA ARG A 39 -5.70 -5.12 9.50
C ARG A 39 -4.71 -5.88 8.59
N ARG A 40 -5.12 -6.25 7.37
CA ARG A 40 -4.25 -6.92 6.39
C ARG A 40 -3.40 -5.94 5.61
N ARG A 41 -3.71 -4.65 5.64
CA ARG A 41 -2.96 -3.61 4.93
C ARG A 41 -1.51 -3.58 5.40
N PRO A 42 -0.55 -3.59 4.47
CA PRO A 42 0.87 -3.62 4.83
C PRO A 42 1.34 -2.33 5.49
N ASP A 43 0.73 -1.19 5.16
CA ASP A 43 1.03 0.13 5.75
C ASP A 43 0.57 0.21 7.21
N ILE A 44 -0.63 -0.29 7.55
CA ILE A 44 -1.12 -0.39 8.94
C ILE A 44 -0.24 -1.34 9.75
N ARG A 45 0.12 -2.50 9.18
CA ARG A 45 1.02 -3.44 9.84
C ARG A 45 2.41 -2.86 10.07
N ALA A 46 2.92 -2.04 9.13
CA ALA A 46 4.20 -1.37 9.31
C ALA A 46 4.14 -0.36 10.47
N ALA A 47 3.08 0.46 10.54
CA ALA A 47 2.87 1.41 11.63
C ALA A 47 2.71 0.70 12.99
N GLU A 48 1.98 -0.43 13.04
CA GLU A 48 1.87 -1.27 14.24
C GLU A 48 3.23 -1.80 14.71
N ARG A 49 4.10 -2.23 13.77
CA ARG A 49 5.46 -2.70 14.11
C ARG A 49 6.37 -1.55 14.57
N GLN A 50 6.19 -0.35 14.02
CA GLN A 50 6.91 0.84 14.50
C GLN A 50 6.50 1.22 15.92
N LEU A 51 5.21 1.19 16.23
CA LEU A 51 4.70 1.38 17.59
C LEU A 51 5.27 0.33 18.55
N ALA A 52 5.26 -0.94 18.16
CA ALA A 52 5.82 -2.02 18.96
C ALA A 52 7.32 -1.84 19.23
N ALA A 53 8.08 -1.37 18.23
CA ALA A 53 9.50 -1.06 18.38
C ALA A 53 9.74 0.13 19.34
N ALA A 54 8.96 1.21 19.21
CA ALA A 54 9.05 2.36 20.10
C ALA A 54 8.72 1.98 21.56
N THR A 55 7.67 1.18 21.76
CA THR A 55 7.29 0.64 23.08
C THR A 55 8.39 -0.25 23.67
N ALA A 56 9.03 -1.08 22.86
CA ALA A 56 10.17 -1.89 23.31
C ALA A 56 11.37 -1.04 23.72
N ASN A 57 11.59 0.10 23.05
CA ASN A 57 12.66 1.04 23.42
C ASN A 57 12.42 1.70 24.77
N VAL A 58 11.16 1.93 25.20
CA VAL A 58 10.84 2.35 26.56
C VAL A 58 11.35 1.32 27.57
N GLY A 59 11.18 0.01 27.28
CA GLY A 59 11.73 -1.06 28.11
C GLY A 59 13.26 -1.03 28.21
N VAL A 60 13.94 -0.73 27.08
CA VAL A 60 15.41 -0.56 27.05
C VAL A 60 15.84 0.64 27.91
N ALA A 61 15.17 1.79 27.77
CA ALA A 61 15.45 2.99 28.57
C ALA A 61 15.16 2.77 30.07
N THR A 62 14.14 1.98 30.39
CA THR A 62 13.82 1.56 31.76
C THR A 62 14.92 0.68 32.37
N ALA A 63 15.50 -0.22 31.57
CA ALA A 63 16.58 -1.09 32.00
C ALA A 63 17.86 -0.31 32.41
N ASP A 64 18.08 0.88 31.84
CA ASP A 64 19.21 1.75 32.22
C ASP A 64 19.09 2.32 33.66
N LEU A 65 17.92 2.22 34.30
CA LEU A 65 17.74 2.56 35.71
C LEU A 65 18.39 1.53 36.65
N PHE A 66 18.69 0.33 36.15
CA PHE A 66 19.23 -0.78 36.91
C PHE A 66 20.72 -1.03 36.59
N PRO A 67 21.47 -1.65 37.53
CA PRO A 67 22.84 -2.07 37.24
C PRO A 67 22.89 -3.08 36.08
N ARG A 68 23.80 -2.82 35.13
CA ARG A 68 24.08 -3.78 34.04
C ARG A 68 25.23 -4.69 34.47
N VAL A 69 24.98 -5.98 34.53
CA VAL A 69 25.98 -7.00 34.79
C VAL A 69 26.39 -7.60 33.44
N SER A 70 27.68 -7.59 33.16
CA SER A 70 28.23 -8.24 31.96
C SER A 70 29.38 -9.19 32.37
N LEU A 71 29.49 -10.28 31.63
CA LEU A 71 30.55 -11.26 31.76
C LEU A 71 31.28 -11.32 30.41
N SER A 72 32.59 -10.97 30.47
CA SER A 72 33.46 -11.11 29.30
C SER A 72 34.45 -12.25 29.53
N GLY A 73 34.71 -13.01 28.46
CA GLY A 73 35.65 -14.13 28.48
C GLY A 73 36.62 -14.05 27.31
N PHE A 74 37.83 -14.48 27.55
CA PHE A 74 38.88 -14.66 26.55
C PHE A 74 39.41 -16.08 26.64
N LEU A 75 39.51 -16.75 25.47
CA LEU A 75 40.19 -18.03 25.32
C LEU A 75 41.03 -17.96 24.04
N GLY A 76 42.33 -18.17 24.15
CA GLY A 76 43.22 -18.04 23.00
C GLY A 76 44.69 -18.30 23.35
N PHE A 77 45.58 -17.84 22.47
CA PHE A 77 47.03 -17.92 22.65
C PHE A 77 47.58 -16.50 22.74
N ILE A 78 48.38 -16.22 23.78
CA ILE A 78 49.16 -14.99 23.93
C ILE A 78 50.61 -15.37 23.76
N ALA A 79 51.24 -15.02 22.65
CA ALA A 79 52.63 -15.37 22.35
C ALA A 79 53.41 -14.11 21.94
N GLY A 80 54.62 -13.98 22.50
CA GLY A 80 55.56 -12.89 22.11
C GLY A 80 56.29 -13.17 20.78
N ARG A 81 56.22 -14.40 20.26
CA ARG A 81 56.83 -14.81 18.99
C ARG A 81 55.88 -15.74 18.24
N GLY A 82 55.78 -15.60 16.91
CA GLY A 82 54.88 -16.43 16.09
C GLY A 82 55.08 -17.93 16.23
N SER A 83 56.28 -18.39 16.48
CA SER A 83 56.61 -19.82 16.71
C SER A 83 56.05 -20.42 18.02
N GLN A 84 55.56 -19.60 18.91
CA GLN A 84 54.98 -20.05 20.18
C GLN A 84 53.45 -20.17 20.13
N ILE A 85 52.81 -19.70 19.05
CA ILE A 85 51.38 -19.85 18.85
C ILE A 85 51.03 -21.34 18.72
N GLY A 86 50.09 -21.81 19.55
CA GLY A 86 49.69 -23.21 19.60
C GLY A 86 50.43 -24.05 20.66
N SER A 87 51.44 -23.51 21.32
CA SER A 87 52.08 -24.17 22.46
C SER A 87 51.22 -24.05 23.72
N SER A 88 51.29 -25.03 24.60
CA SER A 88 50.60 -25.02 25.90
C SER A 88 51.05 -23.84 26.81
N ALA A 89 52.29 -23.37 26.63
CA ALA A 89 52.82 -22.23 27.36
C ALA A 89 52.24 -20.88 26.90
N ALA A 90 51.67 -20.79 25.69
CA ALA A 90 51.04 -19.60 25.13
C ALA A 90 49.51 -19.61 25.32
N GLN A 91 48.93 -20.69 25.79
CA GLN A 91 47.50 -20.76 26.06
C GLN A 91 47.10 -19.82 27.20
N ALA A 92 46.13 -18.99 26.93
CA ALA A 92 45.65 -18.03 27.92
C ALA A 92 44.10 -18.03 27.92
N TRP A 93 43.55 -17.94 29.09
CA TRP A 93 42.10 -17.76 29.25
C TRP A 93 41.87 -16.77 30.42
N GLY A 94 40.73 -16.12 30.35
CA GLY A 94 40.31 -15.22 31.42
C GLY A 94 38.80 -15.01 31.39
N VAL A 95 38.22 -14.83 32.55
CA VAL A 95 36.81 -14.48 32.73
C VAL A 95 36.76 -13.26 33.64
N ALA A 96 36.09 -12.18 33.18
CA ALA A 96 35.97 -10.94 33.90
C ALA A 96 34.50 -10.54 34.02
N PRO A 97 33.87 -10.68 35.20
CA PRO A 97 32.60 -10.06 35.48
C PRO A 97 32.77 -8.54 35.65
N SER A 98 31.84 -7.75 35.13
CA SER A 98 31.81 -6.31 35.35
C SER A 98 30.39 -5.82 35.65
N ILE A 99 30.28 -4.82 36.52
CA ILE A 99 28.99 -4.18 36.86
C ILE A 99 29.16 -2.69 36.50
N SER A 100 28.24 -2.18 35.71
CA SER A 100 28.16 -0.76 35.37
C SER A 100 26.79 -0.22 35.71
N TRP A 101 26.74 0.95 36.33
CA TRP A 101 25.53 1.60 36.75
C TRP A 101 25.70 3.12 36.80
N ALA A 102 24.69 3.86 36.30
CA ALA A 102 24.68 5.32 36.36
C ALA A 102 24.07 5.84 37.67
N ALA A 103 24.47 5.28 38.82
CA ALA A 103 23.91 5.58 40.16
C ALA A 103 23.92 7.07 40.51
N PHE A 104 24.93 7.83 40.06
CA PHE A 104 25.09 9.26 40.32
C PHE A 104 24.51 10.17 39.24
N ASP A 105 23.99 9.62 38.14
CA ASP A 105 23.39 10.34 37.02
C ASP A 105 21.96 9.85 36.64
N LEU A 106 21.20 9.50 37.66
CA LEU A 106 19.79 9.07 37.48
C LEU A 106 18.90 10.16 36.86
N GLY A 107 19.27 11.43 36.97
CA GLY A 107 18.56 12.55 36.35
C GLY A 107 18.59 12.46 34.83
N SER A 108 19.75 12.21 34.25
CA SER A 108 19.96 12.00 32.83
C SER A 108 19.24 10.71 32.34
N VAL A 109 19.33 9.62 33.10
CA VAL A 109 18.66 8.36 32.77
C VAL A 109 17.13 8.54 32.73
N ARG A 110 16.54 9.22 33.72
CA ARG A 110 15.11 9.54 33.73
C ARG A 110 14.71 10.48 32.60
N ALA A 111 15.57 11.40 32.18
CA ALA A 111 15.30 12.26 31.02
C ALA A 111 15.27 11.45 29.72
N ARG A 112 16.16 10.47 29.53
CA ARG A 112 16.13 9.54 28.39
C ARG A 112 14.90 8.66 28.42
N LEU A 113 14.47 8.17 29.58
CA LEU A 113 13.22 7.41 29.72
C LEU A 113 12.00 8.23 29.26
N ARG A 114 11.87 9.47 29.77
CA ARG A 114 10.77 10.36 29.30
C ARG A 114 10.85 10.65 27.80
N GLY A 115 12.04 10.74 27.23
CA GLY A 115 12.22 10.86 25.78
C GLY A 115 11.68 9.64 25.04
N ALA A 116 12.02 8.43 25.50
CA ALA A 116 11.54 7.19 24.92
C ALA A 116 10.00 7.02 25.07
N GLU A 117 9.43 7.45 26.20
CA GLU A 117 7.98 7.48 26.41
C GLU A 117 7.30 8.42 25.41
N ALA A 118 7.83 9.64 25.21
CA ALA A 118 7.31 10.59 24.23
C ALA A 118 7.44 10.08 22.78
N ASP A 119 8.50 9.35 22.44
CA ASP A 119 8.67 8.70 21.15
C ASP A 119 7.62 7.59 20.94
N ALA A 120 7.27 6.84 21.99
CA ALA A 120 6.21 5.83 21.92
C ALA A 120 4.82 6.47 21.73
N ASP A 121 4.54 7.60 22.41
CA ASP A 121 3.30 8.36 22.22
C ASP A 121 3.21 8.93 20.80
N ALA A 122 4.31 9.44 20.26
CA ALA A 122 4.37 9.89 18.87
C ALA A 122 4.14 8.75 17.87
N ALA A 123 4.68 7.56 18.13
CA ALA A 123 4.45 6.38 17.30
C ALA A 123 2.99 5.89 17.38
N LEU A 124 2.35 6.00 18.54
CA LEU A 124 0.92 5.69 18.70
C LEU A 124 0.06 6.65 17.86
N ALA A 125 0.30 7.96 17.97
CA ALA A 125 -0.41 8.96 17.15
C ALA A 125 -0.20 8.72 15.64
N GLY A 126 1.01 8.33 15.24
CA GLY A 126 1.30 7.94 13.86
C GLY A 126 0.53 6.70 13.39
N TYR A 127 0.39 5.70 14.25
CA TYR A 127 -0.43 4.51 13.97
C TYR A 127 -1.92 4.87 13.82
N GLU A 128 -2.47 5.67 14.73
CA GLU A 128 -3.86 6.14 14.67
C GLU A 128 -4.12 6.93 13.39
N GLN A 129 -3.21 7.84 13.02
CA GLN A 129 -3.29 8.57 11.77
C GLN A 129 -3.31 7.64 10.56
N GLN A 130 -2.46 6.60 10.53
CA GLN A 130 -2.42 5.65 9.43
C GLN A 130 -3.73 4.87 9.29
N VAL A 131 -4.36 4.51 10.41
CA VAL A 131 -5.69 3.87 10.40
C VAL A 131 -6.76 4.81 9.84
N LEU A 132 -6.77 6.08 10.25
CA LEU A 132 -7.73 7.07 9.75
C LEU A 132 -7.56 7.33 8.25
N LEU A 133 -6.33 7.45 7.76
CA LEU A 133 -6.05 7.60 6.33
C LEU A 133 -6.51 6.38 5.52
N ALA A 134 -6.33 5.18 6.06
CA ALA A 134 -6.79 3.95 5.41
C ALA A 134 -8.33 3.85 5.34
N LEU A 135 -9.03 4.32 6.38
CA LEU A 135 -10.49 4.42 6.39
C LEU A 135 -10.97 5.43 5.36
N GLU A 136 -10.38 6.64 5.36
CA GLU A 136 -10.68 7.69 4.37
C GLU A 136 -10.48 7.19 2.93
N GLU A 137 -9.35 6.53 2.65
CA GLU A 137 -9.06 5.96 1.32
C GLU A 137 -10.13 4.94 0.91
N SER A 138 -10.58 4.10 1.86
CA SER A 138 -11.59 3.08 1.61
C SER A 138 -12.97 3.72 1.32
N GLU A 139 -13.40 4.69 2.12
CA GLU A 139 -14.66 5.40 1.92
C GLU A 139 -14.68 6.18 0.61
N ASN A 140 -13.56 6.85 0.27
CA ASN A 140 -13.41 7.55 -0.99
C ASN A 140 -13.50 6.58 -2.18
N ALA A 141 -12.82 5.42 -2.10
CA ALA A 141 -12.86 4.42 -3.17
C ALA A 141 -14.28 3.88 -3.41
N PHE A 142 -15.07 3.63 -2.36
CA PHE A 142 -16.47 3.21 -2.49
C PHE A 142 -17.35 4.30 -3.09
N SER A 143 -17.18 5.54 -2.62
CA SER A 143 -17.94 6.69 -3.11
C SER A 143 -17.65 7.00 -4.57
N ASP A 144 -16.36 6.93 -4.97
CA ASP A 144 -15.94 7.13 -6.36
C ASP A 144 -16.48 6.04 -7.28
N TYR A 145 -16.46 4.78 -6.83
CA TYR A 145 -17.02 3.67 -7.57
C TYR A 145 -18.53 3.82 -7.79
N ALA A 146 -19.28 4.20 -6.76
CA ALA A 146 -20.73 4.45 -6.88
C ALA A 146 -21.02 5.57 -7.89
N ARG A 147 -20.28 6.68 -7.82
CA ARG A 147 -20.40 7.78 -8.79
C ARG A 147 -20.04 7.35 -10.23
N ALA A 148 -19.00 6.51 -10.37
CA ALA A 148 -18.61 5.98 -11.68
C ALA A 148 -19.71 5.09 -12.28
N GLN A 149 -20.41 4.28 -11.46
CA GLN A 149 -21.56 3.49 -11.91
C GLN A 149 -22.71 4.38 -12.43
N ASP A 150 -23.11 5.42 -11.67
CA ASP A 150 -24.18 6.33 -12.06
C ASP A 150 -23.83 7.09 -13.34
N ARG A 151 -22.57 7.54 -13.44
CA ARG A 151 -22.05 8.18 -14.65
C ARG A 151 -22.10 7.27 -15.86
N LEU A 152 -21.65 6.03 -15.73
CA LEU A 152 -21.70 5.06 -16.83
C LEU A 152 -23.13 4.79 -17.29
N LEU A 153 -24.08 4.62 -16.36
CA LEU A 153 -25.49 4.43 -16.70
C LEU A 153 -26.06 5.63 -17.48
N SER A 154 -25.67 6.83 -17.13
CA SER A 154 -26.09 8.06 -17.82
C SER A 154 -25.50 8.14 -19.22
N LEU A 155 -24.21 7.83 -19.38
CA LEU A 155 -23.50 7.83 -20.67
C LEU A 155 -23.96 6.70 -21.61
N LEU A 156 -24.34 5.54 -21.08
CA LEU A 156 -24.99 4.48 -21.85
C LEU A 156 -26.31 4.94 -22.47
N ARG A 157 -27.12 5.67 -21.71
CA ARG A 157 -28.38 6.25 -22.23
C ARG A 157 -28.10 7.30 -23.30
N GLN A 158 -27.10 8.19 -23.07
CA GLN A 158 -26.68 9.20 -24.02
C GLN A 158 -26.17 8.57 -25.33
N SER A 159 -25.28 7.59 -25.25
CA SER A 159 -24.74 6.88 -26.43
C SER A 159 -25.86 6.19 -27.23
N THR A 160 -26.82 5.56 -26.54
CA THR A 160 -27.99 4.94 -27.20
C THR A 160 -28.85 5.98 -27.92
N ALA A 161 -29.11 7.14 -27.28
CA ALA A 161 -29.91 8.21 -27.89
C ALA A 161 -29.19 8.88 -29.07
N SER A 162 -27.88 9.13 -28.95
CA SER A 162 -27.06 9.70 -30.03
C SER A 162 -26.96 8.79 -31.23
N ARG A 163 -26.83 7.47 -30.99
CA ARG A 163 -26.85 6.45 -32.07
C ARG A 163 -28.19 6.44 -32.83
N ALA A 164 -29.30 6.50 -32.10
CA ALA A 164 -30.62 6.57 -32.72
C ALA A 164 -30.80 7.90 -33.50
N ALA A 165 -30.30 9.04 -32.99
CA ALA A 165 -30.35 10.31 -33.68
C ALA A 165 -29.51 10.31 -34.97
N ALA A 166 -28.30 9.75 -34.93
CA ALA A 166 -27.45 9.61 -36.11
C ALA A 166 -28.10 8.74 -37.19
N GLN A 167 -28.72 7.62 -36.79
CA GLN A 167 -29.44 6.77 -37.69
C GLN A 167 -30.64 7.49 -38.36
N GLN A 168 -31.39 8.28 -37.62
CA GLN A 168 -32.47 9.10 -38.17
C GLN A 168 -31.96 10.19 -39.12
N ALA A 169 -30.86 10.84 -38.80
CA ALA A 169 -30.20 11.83 -39.66
C ALA A 169 -29.73 11.20 -40.98
N GLU A 170 -29.17 9.99 -40.93
CA GLU A 170 -28.78 9.23 -42.12
C GLU A 170 -29.95 8.91 -43.02
N ILE A 171 -31.08 8.43 -42.47
CA ILE A 171 -32.30 8.15 -43.24
C ILE A 171 -32.80 9.42 -43.92
N ARG A 172 -32.95 10.52 -43.21
CA ARG A 172 -33.40 11.80 -43.76
C ARG A 172 -32.48 12.35 -44.85
N TYR A 173 -31.19 12.19 -44.70
CA TYR A 173 -30.22 12.57 -45.73
C TYR A 173 -30.39 11.73 -47.00
N ARG A 174 -30.52 10.42 -46.87
CA ARG A 174 -30.77 9.51 -48.03
C ARG A 174 -32.08 9.85 -48.74
N GLU A 175 -33.09 10.28 -48.00
CA GLU A 175 -34.40 10.70 -48.56
C GLU A 175 -34.37 12.12 -49.14
N GLY A 176 -33.23 12.83 -49.02
CA GLY A 176 -33.07 14.22 -49.47
C GLY A 176 -33.82 15.25 -48.63
N THR A 177 -34.27 14.90 -47.43
CA THR A 177 -35.02 15.78 -46.50
C THR A 177 -34.17 16.45 -45.47
N ALA A 178 -32.84 16.14 -45.38
CA ALA A 178 -31.87 16.78 -44.51
C ALA A 178 -30.57 17.09 -45.28
N ASP A 179 -29.91 18.16 -44.86
CA ASP A 179 -28.58 18.53 -45.39
C ASP A 179 -27.46 17.60 -44.81
N PHE A 180 -26.37 17.45 -45.57
CA PHE A 180 -25.22 16.70 -45.18
C PHE A 180 -24.59 17.19 -43.85
N LEU A 181 -24.64 18.49 -43.58
CA LEU A 181 -24.16 19.05 -42.32
C LEU A 181 -24.92 18.51 -41.12
N VAL A 182 -26.22 18.27 -41.21
CA VAL A 182 -27.04 17.68 -40.14
C VAL A 182 -26.60 16.23 -39.85
N LEU A 183 -26.33 15.46 -40.92
CA LEU A 183 -25.79 14.10 -40.77
C LEU A 183 -24.41 14.10 -40.11
N LEU A 184 -23.54 14.98 -40.58
CA LEU A 184 -22.15 15.08 -40.05
C LEU A 184 -22.16 15.47 -38.55
N ASP A 185 -23.00 16.42 -38.15
CA ASP A 185 -23.14 16.82 -36.77
C ASP A 185 -23.69 15.68 -35.89
N ALA A 186 -24.70 14.98 -36.34
CA ALA A 186 -25.26 13.80 -35.64
C ALA A 186 -24.22 12.66 -35.47
N GLU A 187 -23.42 12.40 -36.50
CA GLU A 187 -22.35 11.41 -36.44
C GLU A 187 -21.23 11.82 -35.48
N ARG A 188 -20.86 13.11 -35.47
CA ARG A 188 -19.92 13.64 -34.53
C ARG A 188 -20.39 13.46 -33.09
N GLU A 189 -21.63 13.84 -32.80
CA GLU A 189 -22.23 13.69 -31.45
C GLU A 189 -22.30 12.21 -31.04
N ARG A 190 -22.59 11.29 -31.97
CA ARG A 190 -22.55 9.85 -31.72
C ARG A 190 -21.16 9.39 -31.28
N LEU A 191 -20.12 9.77 -32.04
CA LEU A 191 -18.73 9.40 -31.74
C LEU A 191 -18.25 9.96 -30.40
N LEU A 192 -18.61 11.21 -30.09
CA LEU A 192 -18.29 11.82 -28.79
C LEU A 192 -18.97 11.10 -27.63
N ALA A 193 -20.23 10.69 -27.80
CA ALA A 193 -20.96 9.95 -26.78
C ALA A 193 -20.41 8.54 -26.58
N GLU A 194 -20.00 7.84 -27.64
CA GLU A 194 -19.38 6.53 -27.60
C GLU A 194 -17.99 6.57 -26.95
N ASP A 195 -17.19 7.59 -27.24
CA ASP A 195 -15.89 7.79 -26.59
C ASP A 195 -16.05 8.07 -25.08
N ALA A 196 -17.00 8.95 -24.72
CA ALA A 196 -17.31 9.23 -23.32
C ALA A 196 -17.78 7.98 -22.55
N GLN A 197 -18.59 7.12 -23.19
CA GLN A 197 -18.99 5.84 -22.63
C GLN A 197 -17.79 4.93 -22.39
N ALA A 198 -16.91 4.75 -23.39
CA ALA A 198 -15.75 3.89 -23.27
C ALA A 198 -14.80 4.37 -22.15
N GLN A 199 -14.61 5.69 -22.01
CA GLN A 199 -13.83 6.27 -20.91
C GLN A 199 -14.46 5.97 -19.54
N ALA A 200 -15.79 6.10 -19.42
CA ALA A 200 -16.50 5.80 -18.17
C ALA A 200 -16.44 4.31 -17.79
N GLU A 201 -16.46 3.41 -18.77
CA GLU A 201 -16.23 1.99 -18.53
C GLU A 201 -14.85 1.73 -17.94
N VAL A 202 -13.81 2.33 -18.48
CA VAL A 202 -12.43 2.23 -17.94
C VAL A 202 -12.36 2.81 -16.52
N GLU A 203 -13.01 3.95 -16.25
CA GLU A 203 -13.05 4.55 -14.92
C GLU A 203 -13.74 3.63 -13.91
N LEU A 204 -14.80 2.96 -14.29
CA LEU A 204 -15.48 1.98 -13.43
C LEU A 204 -14.55 0.83 -13.03
N TYR A 205 -13.80 0.26 -13.98
CA TYR A 205 -12.83 -0.80 -13.69
C TYR A 205 -11.67 -0.30 -12.81
N ARG A 206 -11.21 0.93 -13.02
CA ARG A 206 -10.23 1.57 -12.13
C ARG A 206 -10.77 1.72 -10.71
N GLY A 207 -12.05 2.05 -10.57
CA GLY A 207 -12.72 2.12 -9.27
C GLY A 207 -12.73 0.77 -8.55
N VAL A 208 -13.01 -0.33 -9.26
CA VAL A 208 -12.91 -1.68 -8.70
C VAL A 208 -11.50 -1.96 -8.19
N VAL A 209 -10.47 -1.68 -8.99
CA VAL A 209 -9.08 -1.86 -8.58
C VAL A 209 -8.71 -0.99 -7.39
N ALA A 210 -9.23 0.25 -7.33
CA ALA A 210 -9.01 1.17 -6.20
C ALA A 210 -9.60 0.61 -4.90
N ILE A 211 -10.82 0.05 -4.94
CA ILE A 211 -11.43 -0.62 -3.77
C ILE A 211 -10.55 -1.78 -3.30
N TYR A 212 -10.11 -2.65 -4.21
CA TYR A 212 -9.24 -3.77 -3.84
C TYR A 212 -7.93 -3.30 -3.20
N LYS A 213 -7.34 -2.23 -3.71
CA LYS A 213 -6.11 -1.63 -3.14
C LYS A 213 -6.36 -1.02 -1.78
N ALA A 214 -7.43 -0.25 -1.62
CA ALA A 214 -7.80 0.40 -0.37
C ALA A 214 -8.08 -0.61 0.74
N LEU A 215 -8.64 -1.77 0.40
CA LEU A 215 -8.89 -2.87 1.34
C LEU A 215 -7.67 -3.79 1.57
N GLY A 216 -6.48 -3.42 1.10
CA GLY A 216 -5.24 -4.14 1.36
C GLY A 216 -4.89 -5.21 0.33
N GLY A 217 -5.67 -5.39 -0.72
CA GLY A 217 -5.40 -6.32 -1.83
C GLY A 217 -5.22 -7.78 -1.42
N GLY A 218 -5.11 -8.69 -2.42
CA GLY A 218 -4.61 -10.05 -2.17
C GLY A 218 -5.51 -11.00 -1.37
N TRP A 219 -6.78 -10.65 -1.13
CA TRP A 219 -7.70 -11.60 -0.53
C TRP A 219 -8.06 -12.71 -1.54
N ARG A 220 -7.90 -13.94 -1.06
CA ARG A 220 -8.35 -15.10 -1.81
C ARG A 220 -9.86 -15.26 -1.54
N PRO A 221 -10.69 -15.52 -2.56
CA PRO A 221 -12.04 -15.94 -2.29
C PRO A 221 -11.95 -17.15 -1.35
N SER A 222 -12.66 -17.10 -0.22
CA SER A 222 -12.85 -18.30 0.60
C SER A 222 -13.57 -19.32 -0.28
N ALA A 223 -12.91 -20.47 -0.50
CA ALA A 223 -13.49 -21.59 -1.20
C ALA A 223 -14.73 -22.12 -0.47
#